data_479ad2b13c2e6bd3d399e44e7691edc6
#
_entry.id   479ad2b13c2e6bd3d399e44e7691edc6
#
_cell.length_a   1.000
_cell.length_b   1.000
_cell.length_c   1.000
_cell.angle_alpha   90.00
_cell.angle_beta   90.00
_cell.angle_gamma   90.00
#
_symmetry.space_group_name_H-M   'P 1'
#
loop_
_entity.id
_entity.type
_entity.pdbx_description
1 polymer ?
#
loop_
_entity_poly.entity_id
_entity_poly.type
_entity_poly.pdbx_seq_one_letter_code
_entity_poly.pdbx_strand_id
1 'polypeptide(L)'
;MFNKIKKFLKQNIGSLILPHLPWQFCDFGFSGRVIIEPTNVCNLRCPLCPTSKSKRVKGFLSFENFKKIVDDIPNLKSINFGWAGEPLLNKEVFKMVKYASSRGIKTGISTNTVLLNQYIDEALNSGLDNLIVCLEGASKESHERYRVGSNFESIKRNIKELCQEKNKRKLNKPRVILQCLLTKYNEHEVPKIIELAKDLGVNSLEFKTLSLGSSVSLAERIKRAKKFLPSAEFSRYDFKEGIPILKSKPKLCSWLHQSVILWNGDVTACCYDVEGVLVVGNVFRDGGFKKVWKSEKYKKYRRKIIRKEFDLCKNCSRVGDYTQRICFYKNN
;
A
#
# COMPACT_ATOMS: atom_id res chain seq x y z
N MET A 1 -31.44 -0.88 7.45
CA MET A 1 -31.44 0.35 8.24
C MET A 1 -30.66 0.21 9.55
N PHE A 2 -30.91 -0.79 10.40
CA PHE A 2 -30.23 -1.05 11.69
C PHE A 2 -28.70 -1.18 11.59
N ASN A 3 -28.17 -1.86 10.56
CA ASN A 3 -26.73 -2.02 10.39
C ASN A 3 -25.98 -0.73 9.98
N LYS A 4 -26.65 0.18 9.29
CA LYS A 4 -26.10 1.51 8.98
C LYS A 4 -26.06 2.39 10.23
N ILE A 5 -27.08 2.31 11.08
CA ILE A 5 -27.14 3.05 12.36
C ILE A 5 -26.10 2.52 13.34
N LYS A 6 -25.95 1.20 13.50
CA LYS A 6 -24.85 0.61 14.31
C LYS A 6 -23.47 1.00 13.81
N LYS A 7 -23.25 1.05 12.50
CA LYS A 7 -21.98 1.49 11.90
C LYS A 7 -21.72 2.98 12.13
N PHE A 8 -22.76 3.80 12.01
CA PHE A 8 -22.71 5.26 12.27
C PHE A 8 -22.44 5.57 13.75
N LEU A 9 -23.13 4.89 14.68
CA LEU A 9 -22.92 5.05 16.12
C LEU A 9 -21.52 4.58 16.53
N LYS A 10 -21.05 3.43 16.01
CA LYS A 10 -19.70 2.92 16.28
C LYS A 10 -18.58 3.82 15.73
N GLN A 11 -18.81 4.51 14.60
CA GLN A 11 -17.85 5.45 14.01
C GLN A 11 -17.85 6.82 14.69
N ASN A 12 -18.98 7.33 15.16
CA ASN A 12 -19.10 8.66 15.71
C ASN A 12 -18.92 8.70 17.23
N ILE A 13 -19.53 7.78 17.96
CA ILE A 13 -19.35 7.69 19.43
C ILE A 13 -17.93 7.22 19.76
N GLY A 14 -17.40 6.24 19.01
CA GLY A 14 -16.01 5.81 19.18
C GLY A 14 -14.99 6.93 18.98
N SER A 15 -15.21 7.85 18.03
CA SER A 15 -14.29 8.97 17.79
C SER A 15 -14.30 10.02 18.91
N LEU A 16 -15.37 10.11 19.69
CA LEU A 16 -15.49 11.02 20.84
C LEU A 16 -14.90 10.40 22.12
N ILE A 17 -15.12 9.13 22.36
CA ILE A 17 -14.73 8.45 23.61
C ILE A 17 -13.30 7.89 23.56
N LEU A 18 -12.89 7.31 22.42
CA LEU A 18 -11.59 6.64 22.27
C LEU A 18 -10.37 7.50 22.65
N PRO A 19 -10.30 8.82 22.34
CA PRO A 19 -9.17 9.64 22.74
C PRO A 19 -9.00 9.81 24.26
N HIS A 20 -10.07 9.61 25.02
CA HIS A 20 -10.09 9.77 26.49
C HIS A 20 -9.89 8.46 27.23
N LEU A 21 -9.97 7.30 26.54
CA LEU A 21 -9.76 6.00 27.18
C LEU A 21 -8.31 5.86 27.66
N PRO A 22 -8.09 5.26 28.86
CA PRO A 22 -6.77 4.81 29.28
C PRO A 22 -6.17 3.84 28.26
N TRP A 23 -4.84 3.87 28.11
CA TRP A 23 -4.15 3.06 27.09
C TRP A 23 -4.35 1.54 27.27
N GLN A 24 -4.62 1.08 28.49
CA GLN A 24 -4.91 -0.34 28.81
C GLN A 24 -6.12 -0.88 28.02
N PHE A 25 -7.09 0.00 27.70
CA PHE A 25 -8.28 -0.34 26.91
C PHE A 25 -8.08 -0.20 25.40
N CYS A 26 -6.88 0.19 24.94
CA CYS A 26 -6.55 0.25 23.52
C CYS A 26 -6.11 -1.12 22.95
N ASP A 27 -6.75 -2.19 23.41
CA ASP A 27 -6.59 -3.53 22.84
C ASP A 27 -7.62 -3.73 21.71
N PHE A 28 -7.19 -3.48 20.49
CA PHE A 28 -8.04 -3.63 19.31
C PHE A 28 -7.90 -5.04 18.75
N GLY A 29 -9.04 -5.65 18.40
CA GLY A 29 -9.06 -6.94 17.72
C GLY A 29 -8.29 -6.89 16.39
N PHE A 30 -7.51 -7.92 16.13
CA PHE A 30 -6.79 -8.07 14.86
C PHE A 30 -7.76 -8.43 13.73
N SER A 31 -7.68 -7.71 12.61
CA SER A 31 -8.60 -7.91 11.47
C SER A 31 -8.27 -9.11 10.58
N GLY A 32 -7.15 -9.79 10.83
CA GLY A 32 -6.62 -10.83 9.95
C GLY A 32 -5.90 -10.30 8.72
N ARG A 33 -5.57 -9.01 8.67
CA ARG A 33 -4.90 -8.38 7.53
C ARG A 33 -3.56 -7.79 7.92
N VAL A 34 -2.51 -8.12 7.17
CA VAL A 34 -1.17 -7.56 7.34
C VAL A 34 -0.60 -7.08 6.02
N ILE A 35 0.32 -6.13 6.11
CA ILE A 35 1.31 -5.92 5.06
C ILE A 35 2.59 -6.61 5.51
N ILE A 36 3.20 -7.39 4.66
CA ILE A 36 4.54 -7.94 4.85
C ILE A 36 5.46 -7.32 3.81
N GLU A 37 6.58 -6.78 4.27
CA GLU A 37 7.62 -6.20 3.43
C GLU A 37 8.59 -7.31 2.97
N PRO A 38 8.56 -7.75 1.70
CA PRO A 38 9.51 -8.76 1.23
C PRO A 38 10.94 -8.23 1.18
N THR A 39 11.09 -6.94 0.92
CA THR A 39 12.34 -6.19 0.88
C THR A 39 12.08 -4.69 0.95
N ASN A 40 13.03 -3.94 1.44
CA ASN A 40 13.05 -2.47 1.36
C ASN A 40 14.04 -1.94 0.30
N VAL A 41 14.54 -2.82 -0.57
CA VAL A 41 15.34 -2.44 -1.75
C VAL A 41 14.39 -2.12 -2.92
N CYS A 42 14.69 -1.08 -3.69
CA CYS A 42 13.96 -0.72 -4.90
C CYS A 42 14.92 -0.33 -6.01
N ASN A 43 14.63 -0.75 -7.23
CA ASN A 43 15.39 -0.41 -8.43
C ASN A 43 14.98 0.93 -9.08
N LEU A 44 13.99 1.64 -8.52
CA LEU A 44 13.55 2.96 -8.99
C LEU A 44 13.81 4.07 -7.97
N ARG A 45 13.81 5.34 -8.45
CA ARG A 45 14.06 6.55 -7.65
C ARG A 45 12.92 7.56 -7.79
N CYS A 46 11.67 7.10 -7.60
CA CYS A 46 10.49 7.97 -7.71
C CYS A 46 10.58 9.15 -6.74
N PRO A 47 10.33 10.41 -7.19
CA PRO A 47 10.70 11.61 -6.42
C PRO A 47 9.97 11.79 -5.09
N LEU A 48 8.74 11.27 -4.97
CA LEU A 48 7.97 11.38 -3.73
C LEU A 48 7.99 10.09 -2.89
N CYS A 49 8.60 9.01 -3.40
CA CYS A 49 8.69 7.76 -2.67
C CYS A 49 9.73 7.86 -1.55
N PRO A 50 9.37 7.56 -0.29
CA PRO A 50 10.32 7.62 0.81
C PRO A 50 11.37 6.51 0.77
N THR A 51 11.11 5.40 0.06
CA THR A 51 12.01 4.23 0.00
C THR A 51 13.41 4.57 -0.49
N SER A 52 13.53 5.43 -1.51
CA SER A 52 14.84 5.84 -2.07
C SER A 52 15.66 6.71 -1.13
N LYS A 53 15.01 7.32 -0.14
CA LYS A 53 15.63 8.22 0.86
C LYS A 53 15.74 7.58 2.23
N SER A 54 15.21 6.36 2.39
CA SER A 54 15.20 5.66 3.67
C SER A 54 16.60 5.26 4.11
N LYS A 55 16.90 5.53 5.38
CA LYS A 55 18.16 5.19 6.05
C LYS A 55 18.15 3.80 6.69
N ARG A 56 17.05 3.08 6.63
CA ARG A 56 16.95 1.71 7.16
C ARG A 56 17.96 0.80 6.46
N VAL A 57 18.54 -0.13 7.22
CA VAL A 57 19.34 -1.23 6.66
C VAL A 57 18.54 -1.92 5.57
N LYS A 58 19.18 -2.15 4.42
CA LYS A 58 18.57 -2.83 3.28
C LYS A 58 18.65 -4.34 3.46
N GLY A 59 17.56 -5.03 3.09
CA GLY A 59 17.52 -6.48 3.23
C GLY A 59 16.30 -7.12 2.59
N PHE A 60 16.27 -8.44 2.72
CA PHE A 60 15.26 -9.30 2.12
C PHE A 60 14.72 -10.27 3.18
N LEU A 61 13.42 -10.45 3.21
CA LEU A 61 12.77 -11.47 4.00
C LEU A 61 13.04 -12.83 3.36
N SER A 62 13.58 -13.79 4.10
CA SER A 62 13.73 -15.16 3.62
C SER A 62 12.39 -15.91 3.66
N PHE A 63 12.25 -16.92 2.80
CA PHE A 63 11.05 -17.78 2.80
C PHE A 63 10.82 -18.47 4.15
N GLU A 64 11.88 -18.94 4.80
CA GLU A 64 11.78 -19.60 6.10
C GLU A 64 11.29 -18.63 7.21
N ASN A 65 11.77 -17.39 7.21
CA ASN A 65 11.27 -16.38 8.13
C ASN A 65 9.84 -15.99 7.81
N PHE A 66 9.47 -15.93 6.53
CA PHE A 66 8.08 -15.70 6.13
C PHE A 66 7.15 -16.79 6.63
N LYS A 67 7.53 -18.07 6.52
CA LYS A 67 6.76 -19.20 7.07
C LYS A 67 6.51 -19.02 8.57
N LYS A 68 7.57 -18.73 9.34
CA LYS A 68 7.46 -18.47 10.78
C LYS A 68 6.45 -17.37 11.10
N ILE A 69 6.46 -16.27 10.31
CA ILE A 69 5.49 -15.16 10.48
C ILE A 69 4.06 -15.64 10.22
N VAL A 70 3.84 -16.33 9.10
CA VAL A 70 2.49 -16.78 8.69
C VAL A 70 1.91 -17.80 9.67
N ASP A 71 2.75 -18.73 10.13
CA ASP A 71 2.32 -19.81 11.05
C ASP A 71 2.00 -19.29 12.44
N ASP A 72 2.63 -18.19 12.86
CA ASP A 72 2.41 -17.57 14.17
C ASP A 72 1.21 -16.60 14.22
N ILE A 73 0.71 -16.12 13.08
CA ILE A 73 -0.41 -15.16 13.06
C ILE A 73 -1.76 -15.91 13.04
N PRO A 74 -2.54 -15.87 14.13
CA PRO A 74 -3.84 -16.54 14.17
C PRO A 74 -4.86 -15.84 13.26
N ASN A 75 -5.70 -16.61 12.59
CA ASN A 75 -6.80 -16.11 11.76
C ASN A 75 -6.33 -15.10 10.67
N LEU A 76 -5.16 -15.32 10.11
CA LEU A 76 -4.63 -14.50 9.01
C LEU A 76 -5.48 -14.71 7.75
N LYS A 77 -6.07 -13.62 7.25
CA LYS A 77 -7.03 -13.64 6.13
C LYS A 77 -6.41 -13.14 4.84
N SER A 78 -5.50 -12.17 4.95
CA SER A 78 -4.86 -11.61 3.77
C SER A 78 -3.50 -10.98 4.07
N ILE A 79 -2.60 -11.12 3.07
CA ILE A 79 -1.27 -10.52 3.04
C ILE A 79 -1.17 -9.63 1.81
N ASN A 80 -0.75 -8.38 1.99
CA ASN A 80 -0.26 -7.55 0.91
C ASN A 80 1.26 -7.52 0.96
N PHE A 81 1.90 -8.02 -0.11
CA PHE A 81 3.34 -7.91 -0.30
C PHE A 81 3.69 -6.57 -0.92
N GLY A 82 4.49 -5.77 -0.21
CA GLY A 82 4.85 -4.44 -0.64
C GLY A 82 5.17 -3.54 0.55
N TRP A 83 4.80 -2.30 0.48
CA TRP A 83 4.95 -1.20 1.42
C TRP A 83 6.19 -0.33 1.14
N ALA A 84 7.41 -0.79 1.39
CA ALA A 84 8.64 -0.19 0.90
C ALA A 84 9.32 -1.18 -0.05
N GLY A 85 10.23 -0.69 -0.90
CA GLY A 85 10.94 -1.55 -1.85
C GLY A 85 10.13 -1.95 -3.08
N GLU A 86 10.72 -2.86 -3.85
CA GLU A 86 10.09 -3.54 -4.98
C GLU A 86 10.02 -5.05 -4.68
N PRO A 87 8.81 -5.61 -4.52
CA PRO A 87 8.65 -7.01 -4.14
C PRO A 87 9.34 -8.01 -5.08
N LEU A 88 9.37 -7.74 -6.39
CA LEU A 88 9.98 -8.63 -7.39
C LEU A 88 11.51 -8.69 -7.33
N LEU A 89 12.16 -7.83 -6.55
CA LEU A 89 13.58 -7.99 -6.24
C LEU A 89 13.83 -9.12 -5.23
N ASN A 90 12.82 -9.53 -4.47
CA ASN A 90 12.93 -10.73 -3.63
C ASN A 90 12.59 -11.98 -4.45
N LYS A 91 13.60 -12.75 -4.81
CA LYS A 91 13.47 -13.96 -5.64
C LYS A 91 12.55 -15.04 -5.03
N GLU A 92 12.25 -14.94 -3.74
CA GLU A 92 11.40 -15.91 -3.03
C GLU A 92 9.94 -15.41 -2.87
N VAL A 93 9.59 -14.23 -3.39
CA VAL A 93 8.26 -13.64 -3.17
C VAL A 93 7.12 -14.53 -3.67
N PHE A 94 7.27 -15.19 -4.81
CA PHE A 94 6.25 -16.10 -5.34
C PHE A 94 6.18 -17.45 -4.61
N LYS A 95 7.28 -17.91 -4.01
CA LYS A 95 7.23 -19.02 -3.04
C LYS A 95 6.41 -18.65 -1.81
N MET A 96 6.57 -17.42 -1.31
CA MET A 96 5.78 -16.88 -0.20
C MET A 96 4.30 -16.79 -0.54
N VAL A 97 3.98 -16.30 -1.75
CA VAL A 97 2.60 -16.23 -2.25
C VAL A 97 1.99 -17.63 -2.31
N LYS A 98 2.68 -18.59 -2.92
CA LYS A 98 2.23 -19.98 -3.04
C LYS A 98 1.95 -20.62 -1.68
N TYR A 99 2.83 -20.40 -0.71
CA TYR A 99 2.64 -20.87 0.66
C TYR A 99 1.42 -20.24 1.32
N ALA A 100 1.24 -18.92 1.22
CA ALA A 100 0.06 -18.26 1.78
C ALA A 100 -1.24 -18.72 1.10
N SER A 101 -1.24 -18.86 -0.22
CA SER A 101 -2.38 -19.35 -1.00
C SER A 101 -2.77 -20.77 -0.63
N SER A 102 -1.81 -21.69 -0.41
CA SER A 102 -2.08 -23.07 0.03
C SER A 102 -2.73 -23.14 1.41
N ARG A 103 -2.64 -22.08 2.21
CA ARG A 103 -3.31 -21.93 3.52
C ARG A 103 -4.63 -21.15 3.43
N GLY A 104 -5.14 -20.89 2.24
CA GLY A 104 -6.37 -20.13 2.03
C GLY A 104 -6.24 -18.62 2.35
N ILE A 105 -5.02 -18.10 2.49
CA ILE A 105 -4.76 -16.69 2.78
C ILE A 105 -4.75 -15.92 1.45
N LYS A 106 -5.59 -14.89 1.35
CA LYS A 106 -5.61 -14.02 0.16
C LYS A 106 -4.34 -13.19 0.05
N THR A 107 -3.81 -13.07 -1.17
CA THR A 107 -2.54 -12.38 -1.40
C THR A 107 -2.66 -11.28 -2.45
N GLY A 108 -1.88 -10.23 -2.25
CA GLY A 108 -1.73 -9.13 -3.20
C GLY A 108 -0.27 -8.70 -3.31
N ILE A 109 0.18 -8.41 -4.51
CA ILE A 109 1.48 -7.78 -4.79
C ILE A 109 1.23 -6.44 -5.48
N SER A 110 1.98 -5.40 -5.06
CA SER A 110 2.08 -4.13 -5.81
C SER A 110 3.50 -3.99 -6.32
N THR A 111 3.68 -3.93 -7.64
CA THR A 111 5.00 -3.87 -8.29
C THR A 111 5.14 -2.65 -9.18
N ASN A 112 6.38 -2.16 -9.33
CA ASN A 112 6.74 -1.17 -10.33
C ASN A 112 6.83 -1.75 -11.76
N THR A 113 6.62 -3.06 -11.90
CA THR A 113 6.46 -3.78 -13.18
C THR A 113 7.75 -3.97 -13.98
N VAL A 114 8.89 -3.38 -13.57
CA VAL A 114 10.17 -3.44 -14.32
C VAL A 114 10.63 -4.89 -14.54
N LEU A 115 10.51 -5.73 -13.52
CA LEU A 115 10.98 -7.11 -13.55
C LEU A 115 9.88 -8.13 -13.88
N LEU A 116 8.65 -7.68 -14.20
CA LEU A 116 7.50 -8.57 -14.30
C LEU A 116 7.65 -9.64 -15.39
N ASN A 117 8.32 -9.33 -16.50
CA ASN A 117 8.60 -10.29 -17.57
C ASN A 117 9.38 -11.51 -17.12
N GLN A 118 10.20 -11.39 -16.06
CA GLN A 118 10.99 -12.50 -15.51
C GLN A 118 10.17 -13.44 -14.63
N TYR A 119 8.94 -13.06 -14.28
CA TYR A 119 8.11 -13.72 -13.27
C TYR A 119 6.67 -13.98 -13.73
N ILE A 120 6.40 -13.95 -15.04
CA ILE A 120 5.03 -14.16 -15.55
C ILE A 120 4.50 -15.52 -15.14
N ASP A 121 5.29 -16.58 -15.31
CA ASP A 121 4.90 -17.94 -14.97
C ASP A 121 4.65 -18.12 -13.47
N GLU A 122 5.53 -17.60 -12.63
CA GLU A 122 5.37 -17.65 -11.18
C GLU A 122 4.16 -16.84 -10.74
N ALA A 123 3.95 -15.65 -11.30
CA ALA A 123 2.79 -14.82 -10.98
C ALA A 123 1.47 -15.53 -11.31
N LEU A 124 1.41 -16.24 -12.45
CA LEU A 124 0.22 -16.97 -12.89
C LEU A 124 -0.01 -18.29 -12.14
N ASN A 125 1.07 -18.96 -11.69
CA ASN A 125 0.99 -20.28 -11.06
C ASN A 125 1.06 -20.26 -9.53
N SER A 126 1.30 -19.09 -8.88
CA SER A 126 1.47 -18.99 -7.44
C SER A 126 0.17 -19.00 -6.63
N GLY A 127 -0.98 -18.84 -7.27
CA GLY A 127 -2.26 -18.64 -6.59
C GLY A 127 -2.47 -17.20 -6.09
N LEU A 128 -1.69 -16.24 -6.61
CA LEU A 128 -1.84 -14.81 -6.31
C LEU A 128 -3.26 -14.32 -6.63
N ASP A 129 -3.90 -13.62 -5.69
CA ASP A 129 -5.27 -13.10 -5.91
C ASP A 129 -5.27 -11.77 -6.67
N ASN A 130 -4.37 -10.84 -6.30
CA ASN A 130 -4.33 -9.51 -6.92
C ASN A 130 -2.88 -9.12 -7.26
N LEU A 131 -2.67 -8.68 -8.48
CA LEU A 131 -1.42 -8.07 -8.94
C LEU A 131 -1.68 -6.62 -9.35
N ILE A 132 -1.13 -5.69 -8.58
CA ILE A 132 -1.17 -4.26 -8.90
C ILE A 132 0.08 -3.93 -9.70
N VAL A 133 -0.11 -3.53 -10.95
CA VAL A 133 0.93 -3.07 -11.87
C VAL A 133 0.88 -1.56 -11.97
N CYS A 134 2.01 -0.89 -11.74
CA CYS A 134 2.06 0.57 -11.68
C CYS A 134 2.53 1.18 -13.01
N LEU A 135 1.72 2.10 -13.55
CA LEU A 135 2.07 2.87 -14.75
C LEU A 135 1.50 4.28 -14.62
N GLU A 136 2.35 5.29 -14.61
CA GLU A 136 2.00 6.69 -14.37
C GLU A 136 1.95 7.50 -15.66
N GLY A 137 0.88 7.33 -16.44
CA GLY A 137 0.61 8.08 -17.65
C GLY A 137 0.46 7.20 -18.89
N ALA A 138 0.11 7.81 -20.02
CA ALA A 138 -0.04 7.17 -21.32
C ALA A 138 1.11 7.49 -22.27
N SER A 139 2.12 8.20 -21.80
CA SER A 139 3.32 8.59 -22.58
C SER A 139 4.61 8.28 -21.81
N LYS A 140 5.72 8.18 -22.57
CA LYS A 140 7.07 8.05 -22.01
C LYS A 140 7.38 9.21 -21.08
N GLU A 141 7.05 10.43 -21.50
CA GLU A 141 7.36 11.66 -20.80
C GLU A 141 6.70 11.70 -19.42
N SER A 142 5.42 11.38 -19.32
CA SER A 142 4.67 11.41 -18.06
C SER A 142 5.11 10.29 -17.14
N HIS A 143 5.27 9.07 -17.67
CA HIS A 143 5.65 7.90 -16.88
C HIS A 143 7.07 8.02 -16.31
N GLU A 144 8.08 8.21 -17.17
CA GLU A 144 9.48 8.20 -16.77
C GLU A 144 9.85 9.43 -15.93
N ARG A 145 9.12 10.54 -16.08
CA ARG A 145 9.26 11.71 -15.22
C ARG A 145 8.98 11.41 -13.75
N TYR A 146 8.04 10.52 -13.47
CA TYR A 146 7.73 10.12 -12.10
C TYR A 146 8.43 8.81 -11.71
N ARG A 147 8.45 7.81 -12.58
CA ARG A 147 9.11 6.50 -12.35
C ARG A 147 10.56 6.53 -12.82
N VAL A 148 11.37 7.39 -12.18
CA VAL A 148 12.79 7.56 -12.54
C VAL A 148 13.55 6.25 -12.46
N GLY A 149 14.11 5.82 -13.60
CA GLY A 149 14.82 4.57 -13.77
C GLY A 149 13.98 3.44 -14.40
N SER A 150 12.71 3.71 -14.76
CA SER A 150 11.89 2.77 -15.55
C SER A 150 11.95 3.12 -17.04
N ASN A 151 11.45 2.20 -17.87
CA ASN A 151 11.24 2.39 -19.31
C ASN A 151 9.78 2.13 -19.65
N PHE A 152 9.08 3.12 -20.17
CA PHE A 152 7.63 3.08 -20.45
C PHE A 152 7.23 1.94 -21.39
N GLU A 153 7.96 1.75 -22.49
CA GLU A 153 7.64 0.73 -23.48
C GLU A 153 7.85 -0.69 -22.91
N SER A 154 8.89 -0.87 -22.10
CA SER A 154 9.10 -2.15 -21.41
C SER A 154 8.00 -2.45 -20.41
N ILE A 155 7.53 -1.46 -19.64
CA ILE A 155 6.43 -1.62 -18.68
C ILE A 155 5.14 -2.03 -19.42
N LYS A 156 4.80 -1.35 -20.52
CA LYS A 156 3.64 -1.69 -21.36
C LYS A 156 3.71 -3.13 -21.88
N ARG A 157 4.86 -3.50 -22.44
CA ARG A 157 5.09 -4.86 -22.96
C ARG A 157 4.92 -5.90 -21.85
N ASN A 158 5.54 -5.71 -20.69
CA ASN A 158 5.47 -6.63 -19.57
C ASN A 158 4.02 -6.85 -19.09
N ILE A 159 3.22 -5.79 -19.00
CA ILE A 159 1.81 -5.88 -18.60
C ILE A 159 1.01 -6.62 -19.68
N LYS A 160 1.23 -6.28 -20.95
CA LYS A 160 0.52 -6.90 -22.09
C LYS A 160 0.80 -8.40 -22.16
N GLU A 161 2.07 -8.79 -22.08
CA GLU A 161 2.50 -10.20 -22.06
C GLU A 161 1.85 -11.00 -20.92
N LEU A 162 1.86 -10.46 -19.70
CA LEU A 162 1.18 -11.10 -18.57
C LEU A 162 -0.31 -11.30 -18.83
N CYS A 163 -1.02 -10.27 -19.32
CA CYS A 163 -2.45 -10.34 -19.59
C CYS A 163 -2.78 -11.31 -20.73
N GLN A 164 -1.98 -11.32 -21.78
CA GLN A 164 -2.13 -12.25 -22.91
C GLN A 164 -1.92 -13.70 -22.46
N GLU A 165 -0.85 -13.96 -21.71
CA GLU A 165 -0.55 -15.31 -21.24
C GLU A 165 -1.61 -15.81 -20.24
N LYS A 166 -2.09 -14.93 -19.34
CA LYS A 166 -3.19 -15.22 -18.45
C LYS A 166 -4.47 -15.62 -19.23
N ASN A 167 -4.81 -14.86 -20.27
CA ASN A 167 -5.99 -15.12 -21.11
C ASN A 167 -5.83 -16.43 -21.90
N LYS A 168 -4.66 -16.67 -22.50
CA LYS A 168 -4.32 -17.91 -23.21
C LYS A 168 -4.50 -19.13 -22.32
N ARG A 169 -4.09 -19.05 -21.06
CA ARG A 169 -4.24 -20.14 -20.05
C ARG A 169 -5.65 -20.15 -19.42
N LYS A 170 -6.56 -19.25 -19.80
CA LYS A 170 -7.94 -19.13 -19.27
C LYS A 170 -7.97 -19.02 -17.73
N LEU A 171 -7.02 -18.29 -17.16
CA LEU A 171 -6.89 -18.14 -15.71
C LEU A 171 -7.74 -16.96 -15.20
N ASN A 172 -8.46 -17.18 -14.09
CA ASN A 172 -9.22 -16.12 -13.41
C ASN A 172 -8.35 -15.30 -12.47
N LYS A 173 -7.20 -15.84 -12.04
CA LYS A 173 -6.22 -15.20 -11.13
C LYS A 173 -4.86 -15.11 -11.81
N PRO A 174 -4.05 -14.13 -11.36
CA PRO A 174 -4.40 -12.99 -10.48
C PRO A 174 -5.34 -12.00 -11.18
N ARG A 175 -6.12 -11.25 -10.38
CA ARG A 175 -6.76 -10.04 -10.89
C ARG A 175 -5.68 -9.00 -11.13
N VAL A 176 -5.49 -8.58 -12.36
CA VAL A 176 -4.50 -7.56 -12.75
C VAL A 176 -5.14 -6.18 -12.64
N ILE A 177 -4.56 -5.32 -11.82
CA ILE A 177 -5.05 -3.98 -11.53
C ILE A 177 -3.99 -2.98 -11.98
N LEU A 178 -4.25 -2.20 -13.01
CA LEU A 178 -3.38 -1.10 -13.37
C LEU A 178 -3.61 0.05 -12.39
N GLN A 179 -2.56 0.52 -11.74
CA GLN A 179 -2.64 1.65 -10.83
C GLN A 179 -1.86 2.83 -11.39
N CYS A 180 -2.52 3.98 -11.49
CA CYS A 180 -1.94 5.23 -11.95
C CYS A 180 -2.07 6.30 -10.87
N LEU A 181 -0.94 6.86 -10.44
CA LEU A 181 -0.90 8.00 -9.55
C LEU A 181 -1.08 9.29 -10.36
N LEU A 182 -2.17 10.02 -10.11
CA LEU A 182 -2.42 11.28 -10.82
C LEU A 182 -1.56 12.41 -10.26
N THR A 183 -0.90 13.08 -11.17
CA THR A 183 -0.06 14.27 -10.96
C THR A 183 -0.38 15.30 -12.03
N LYS A 184 0.08 16.54 -11.88
CA LYS A 184 -0.08 17.57 -12.92
C LYS A 184 0.58 17.22 -14.27
N TYR A 185 1.43 16.18 -14.29
CA TYR A 185 2.14 15.76 -15.50
C TYR A 185 1.38 14.74 -16.34
N ASN A 186 0.35 14.10 -15.77
CA ASN A 186 -0.42 13.05 -16.44
C ASN A 186 -1.95 13.20 -16.30
N GLU A 187 -2.45 14.21 -15.57
CA GLU A 187 -3.89 14.40 -15.41
C GLU A 187 -4.63 14.64 -16.73
N HIS A 188 -4.00 15.34 -17.68
CA HIS A 188 -4.53 15.56 -19.02
C HIS A 188 -4.54 14.32 -19.90
N GLU A 189 -3.83 13.26 -19.50
CA GLU A 189 -3.79 11.97 -20.20
C GLU A 189 -4.87 10.98 -19.71
N VAL A 190 -5.73 11.34 -18.74
CA VAL A 190 -6.73 10.44 -18.17
C VAL A 190 -7.53 9.64 -19.19
N PRO A 191 -8.08 10.25 -20.27
CA PRO A 191 -8.78 9.47 -21.31
C PRO A 191 -7.86 8.44 -22.01
N LYS A 192 -6.63 8.83 -22.35
CA LYS A 192 -5.63 7.95 -22.99
C LYS A 192 -5.18 6.82 -22.07
N ILE A 193 -5.08 7.08 -20.75
CA ILE A 193 -4.75 6.06 -19.75
C ILE A 193 -5.87 5.02 -19.65
N ILE A 194 -7.13 5.44 -19.75
CA ILE A 194 -8.28 4.52 -19.77
C ILE A 194 -8.25 3.61 -21.01
N GLU A 195 -7.99 4.16 -22.18
CA GLU A 195 -7.83 3.40 -23.42
C GLU A 195 -6.65 2.43 -23.33
N LEU A 196 -5.48 2.92 -22.92
CA LEU A 196 -4.30 2.10 -22.73
C LEU A 196 -4.55 0.93 -21.76
N ALA A 197 -5.25 1.16 -20.67
CA ALA A 197 -5.58 0.10 -19.70
C ALA A 197 -6.46 -1.00 -20.33
N LYS A 198 -7.41 -0.63 -21.21
CA LYS A 198 -8.22 -1.59 -21.99
C LYS A 198 -7.34 -2.38 -22.96
N ASP A 199 -6.49 -1.70 -23.73
CA ASP A 199 -5.60 -2.31 -24.72
C ASP A 199 -4.59 -3.28 -24.10
N LEU A 200 -4.14 -2.99 -22.88
CA LEU A 200 -3.28 -3.88 -22.10
C LEU A 200 -4.01 -5.11 -21.55
N GLY A 201 -5.34 -5.12 -21.56
CA GLY A 201 -6.15 -6.25 -21.11
C GLY A 201 -6.20 -6.42 -19.60
N VAL A 202 -5.97 -5.36 -18.80
CA VAL A 202 -6.07 -5.43 -17.35
C VAL A 202 -7.51 -5.55 -16.86
N ASN A 203 -7.74 -6.15 -15.70
CA ASN A 203 -9.09 -6.32 -15.16
C ASN A 203 -9.71 -5.00 -14.67
N SER A 204 -8.90 -4.08 -14.18
CA SER A 204 -9.36 -2.76 -13.73
C SER A 204 -8.23 -1.74 -13.70
N LEU A 205 -8.63 -0.47 -13.78
CA LEU A 205 -7.77 0.69 -13.61
C LEU A 205 -8.12 1.39 -12.29
N GLU A 206 -7.11 1.77 -11.52
CA GLU A 206 -7.25 2.57 -10.31
C GLU A 206 -6.44 3.86 -10.42
N PHE A 207 -7.12 4.99 -10.39
CA PHE A 207 -6.48 6.28 -10.20
C PHE A 207 -6.25 6.57 -8.72
N LYS A 208 -5.03 6.86 -8.35
CA LYS A 208 -4.64 7.26 -6.99
C LYS A 208 -4.38 8.75 -6.93
N THR A 209 -4.85 9.39 -5.87
CA THR A 209 -4.50 10.79 -5.59
C THR A 209 -3.16 10.87 -4.86
N LEU A 210 -2.38 11.90 -5.21
CA LEU A 210 -1.05 12.13 -4.67
C LEU A 210 -1.07 12.40 -3.15
N SER A 211 -0.12 11.83 -2.42
CA SER A 211 0.19 12.20 -1.03
C SER A 211 1.48 13.02 -0.97
N LEU A 212 1.44 14.15 -0.27
CA LEU A 212 2.60 15.02 -0.11
C LEU A 212 3.59 14.52 0.96
N GLY A 213 3.22 13.44 1.67
CA GLY A 213 4.00 12.86 2.77
C GLY A 213 3.59 13.40 4.13
N SER A 214 3.51 12.49 5.12
CA SER A 214 3.09 12.84 6.50
C SER A 214 4.25 13.27 7.38
N SER A 215 5.49 12.85 7.05
CA SER A 215 6.70 13.07 7.85
C SER A 215 7.59 14.21 7.36
N VAL A 216 7.15 14.96 6.35
CA VAL A 216 7.95 16.06 5.77
C VAL A 216 7.49 17.42 6.31
N SER A 217 8.42 18.38 6.34
CA SER A 217 8.14 19.75 6.78
C SER A 217 7.07 20.44 5.94
N LEU A 218 6.48 21.51 6.46
CA LEU A 218 5.51 22.32 5.72
C LEU A 218 6.12 22.91 4.44
N ALA A 219 7.34 23.42 4.52
CA ALA A 219 8.06 23.97 3.37
C ALA A 219 8.24 22.92 2.25
N GLU A 220 8.63 21.69 2.62
CA GLU A 220 8.77 20.61 1.65
C GLU A 220 7.40 20.19 1.09
N ARG A 221 6.33 20.19 1.89
CA ARG A 221 4.97 19.90 1.40
C ARG A 221 4.50 20.94 0.38
N ILE A 222 4.75 22.23 0.62
CA ILE A 222 4.44 23.32 -0.33
C ILE A 222 5.24 23.13 -1.62
N LYS A 223 6.55 22.84 -1.51
CA LYS A 223 7.41 22.57 -2.67
C LYS A 223 6.89 21.39 -3.50
N ARG A 224 6.53 20.28 -2.85
CA ARG A 224 5.96 19.09 -3.50
C ARG A 224 4.62 19.38 -4.14
N ALA A 225 3.77 20.16 -3.47
CA ALA A 225 2.46 20.57 -3.99
C ALA A 225 2.63 21.35 -5.29
N LYS A 226 3.43 22.41 -5.30
CA LYS A 226 3.71 23.22 -6.49
C LYS A 226 4.26 22.38 -7.65
N LYS A 227 5.08 21.37 -7.34
CA LYS A 227 5.75 20.55 -8.37
C LYS A 227 4.88 19.44 -8.93
N PHE A 228 4.01 18.80 -8.11
CA PHE A 228 3.40 17.52 -8.47
C PHE A 228 1.88 17.47 -8.37
N LEU A 229 1.22 18.31 -7.54
CA LEU A 229 -0.23 18.19 -7.38
C LEU A 229 -0.95 18.43 -8.69
N PRO A 230 -1.92 17.57 -9.03
CA PRO A 230 -2.84 17.78 -10.14
C PRO A 230 -3.86 18.87 -9.79
N SER A 231 -4.73 19.20 -10.73
CA SER A 231 -5.89 20.07 -10.55
C SER A 231 -6.75 19.63 -9.35
N ALA A 232 -7.60 20.54 -8.88
CA ALA A 232 -8.43 20.30 -7.71
C ALA A 232 -9.31 19.04 -7.82
N GLU A 233 -9.80 18.74 -9.02
CA GLU A 233 -10.64 17.56 -9.29
C GLU A 233 -9.94 16.25 -8.90
N PHE A 234 -8.66 16.12 -9.20
CA PHE A 234 -7.87 14.91 -8.95
C PHE A 234 -7.02 14.98 -7.68
N SER A 235 -7.13 16.10 -6.92
CA SER A 235 -6.35 16.32 -5.71
C SER A 235 -7.15 16.01 -4.45
N ARG A 236 -6.49 15.41 -3.45
CA ARG A 236 -7.02 15.31 -2.07
C ARG A 236 -6.74 16.55 -1.23
N TYR A 237 -6.11 17.55 -1.83
CA TYR A 237 -5.76 18.82 -1.17
C TYR A 237 -6.47 19.98 -1.84
N ASP A 238 -6.88 20.95 -1.01
CA ASP A 238 -7.17 22.31 -1.39
C ASP A 238 -6.04 23.23 -0.94
N PHE A 239 -6.08 24.50 -1.32
CA PHE A 239 -5.13 25.50 -0.89
C PHE A 239 -5.82 26.58 -0.05
N LYS A 240 -5.20 26.91 1.09
CA LYS A 240 -5.54 28.08 1.88
C LYS A 240 -4.27 28.91 2.06
N GLU A 241 -4.27 30.14 1.55
CA GLU A 241 -3.11 31.05 1.59
C GLU A 241 -1.80 30.40 1.07
N GLY A 242 -1.90 29.61 -0.01
CA GLY A 242 -0.76 28.91 -0.61
C GLY A 242 -0.32 27.62 0.13
N ILE A 243 -0.98 27.28 1.23
CA ILE A 243 -0.69 26.07 2.02
C ILE A 243 -1.62 24.93 1.58
N PRO A 244 -1.07 23.75 1.21
CA PRO A 244 -1.88 22.59 0.88
C PRO A 244 -2.53 22.01 2.15
N ILE A 245 -3.86 21.97 2.18
CA ILE A 245 -4.68 21.42 3.25
C ILE A 245 -5.48 20.21 2.73
N LEU A 246 -5.67 19.19 3.55
CA LEU A 246 -6.49 18.04 3.16
C LEU A 246 -7.97 18.43 3.08
N LYS A 247 -8.65 18.09 1.99
CA LYS A 247 -10.10 18.25 1.80
C LYS A 247 -10.92 17.57 2.88
N SER A 248 -10.42 16.46 3.41
CA SER A 248 -11.01 15.79 4.56
C SER A 248 -9.92 15.19 5.46
N LYS A 249 -10.21 15.03 6.74
CA LYS A 249 -9.30 14.40 7.71
C LYS A 249 -9.93 13.11 8.26
N PRO A 250 -9.16 12.02 8.45
CA PRO A 250 -9.72 10.82 9.05
C PRO A 250 -10.16 11.11 10.49
N LYS A 251 -11.36 10.66 10.83
CA LYS A 251 -11.85 10.71 12.21
C LYS A 251 -11.07 9.72 13.07
N LEU A 252 -10.88 8.50 12.57
CA LEU A 252 -10.16 7.42 13.25
C LEU A 252 -9.21 6.71 12.28
N CYS A 253 -8.06 6.28 12.78
CA CYS A 253 -7.08 5.53 11.99
C CYS A 253 -7.59 4.11 11.71
N SER A 254 -7.72 3.75 10.43
CA SER A 254 -8.13 2.39 10.02
C SER A 254 -7.06 1.32 10.31
N TRP A 255 -5.83 1.72 10.64
CA TRP A 255 -4.70 0.82 10.94
C TRP A 255 -4.67 0.32 12.37
N LEU A 256 -5.54 0.75 13.24
CA LEU A 256 -5.64 0.24 14.63
C LEU A 256 -5.91 -1.27 14.69
N HIS A 257 -6.48 -1.86 13.63
CA HIS A 257 -6.80 -3.27 13.49
C HIS A 257 -5.86 -4.05 12.52
N GLN A 258 -4.81 -3.41 12.04
CA GLN A 258 -3.87 -3.95 11.05
C GLN A 258 -2.44 -3.67 11.46
N SER A 259 -1.48 -4.34 10.82
CA SER A 259 -0.06 -4.13 11.09
C SER A 259 0.79 -4.25 9.83
N VAL A 260 1.99 -3.69 9.90
CA VAL A 260 3.04 -3.90 8.91
C VAL A 260 4.16 -4.67 9.58
N ILE A 261 4.61 -5.74 8.95
CA ILE A 261 5.77 -6.55 9.37
C ILE A 261 6.88 -6.33 8.35
N LEU A 262 8.01 -5.84 8.83
CA LEU A 262 9.17 -5.50 8.03
C LEU A 262 9.98 -6.77 7.71
N TRP A 263 10.87 -6.69 6.72
CA TRP A 263 11.69 -7.82 6.26
C TRP A 263 12.53 -8.47 7.38
N ASN A 264 12.89 -7.69 8.41
CA ASN A 264 13.68 -8.14 9.57
C ASN A 264 12.80 -8.60 10.77
N GLY A 265 11.49 -8.68 10.58
CA GLY A 265 10.53 -9.09 11.62
C GLY A 265 10.04 -7.98 12.53
N ASP A 266 10.52 -6.74 12.38
CA ASP A 266 10.00 -5.61 13.15
C ASP A 266 8.55 -5.33 12.77
N VAL A 267 7.72 -5.00 13.77
CA VAL A 267 6.31 -4.68 13.61
C VAL A 267 6.12 -3.19 13.81
N THR A 268 5.60 -2.48 12.81
CA THR A 268 5.25 -1.07 12.94
C THR A 268 3.75 -0.83 13.01
N ALA A 269 3.35 0.14 13.82
CA ALA A 269 1.95 0.49 14.05
C ALA A 269 1.35 1.40 12.97
N CYS A 270 2.15 1.87 11.99
CA CYS A 270 1.69 2.85 11.01
C CYS A 270 2.08 2.48 9.58
N CYS A 271 1.11 2.57 8.65
CA CYS A 271 1.37 2.30 7.23
C CYS A 271 2.18 3.39 6.49
N TYR A 272 2.48 4.50 7.13
CA TYR A 272 3.35 5.56 6.59
C TYR A 272 4.75 5.60 7.24
N ASP A 273 5.01 4.69 8.18
CA ASP A 273 6.26 4.68 8.94
C ASP A 273 7.40 3.96 8.21
N VAL A 274 7.76 4.44 7.02
CA VAL A 274 8.79 3.79 6.19
C VAL A 274 10.16 3.74 6.87
N GLU A 275 10.43 4.65 7.82
CA GLU A 275 11.69 4.66 8.58
C GLU A 275 11.69 3.73 9.80
N GLY A 276 10.54 3.13 10.17
CA GLY A 276 10.46 2.23 11.31
C GLY A 276 10.60 2.94 12.67
N VAL A 277 10.20 4.21 12.76
CA VAL A 277 10.26 4.97 14.03
C VAL A 277 9.16 4.58 15.01
N LEU A 278 8.09 3.95 14.50
CA LEU A 278 6.95 3.48 15.28
C LEU A 278 6.95 1.96 15.45
N VAL A 279 8.13 1.34 15.49
CA VAL A 279 8.27 -0.10 15.76
C VAL A 279 7.80 -0.39 17.19
N VAL A 280 6.90 -1.36 17.31
CA VAL A 280 6.27 -1.77 18.57
C VAL A 280 6.81 -3.08 19.12
N GLY A 281 7.54 -3.84 18.33
CA GLY A 281 8.18 -5.11 18.69
C GLY A 281 8.71 -5.84 17.46
N ASN A 282 9.23 -7.05 17.65
CA ASN A 282 9.78 -7.89 16.59
C ASN A 282 9.25 -9.32 16.73
N VAL A 283 8.67 -9.87 15.65
CA VAL A 283 8.03 -11.19 15.69
C VAL A 283 9.00 -12.34 16.01
N PHE A 284 10.28 -12.18 15.70
CA PHE A 284 11.28 -13.23 15.93
C PHE A 284 11.89 -13.19 17.35
N ARG A 285 11.98 -11.98 17.94
CA ARG A 285 12.66 -11.75 19.23
C ARG A 285 11.72 -11.66 20.42
N ASP A 286 10.47 -11.20 20.19
CA ASP A 286 9.55 -10.84 21.28
C ASP A 286 8.45 -11.91 21.46
N GLY A 287 8.72 -13.15 21.02
CA GLY A 287 7.86 -14.31 21.23
C GLY A 287 6.61 -14.34 20.34
N GLY A 288 6.74 -13.83 19.12
CA GLY A 288 5.75 -13.93 18.06
C GLY A 288 4.77 -12.78 17.95
N PHE A 289 4.02 -12.77 16.84
CA PHE A 289 3.08 -11.70 16.51
C PHE A 289 2.02 -11.47 17.58
N LYS A 290 1.45 -12.54 18.14
CA LYS A 290 0.38 -12.44 19.17
C LYS A 290 0.86 -11.68 20.39
N LYS A 291 2.11 -11.93 20.87
CA LYS A 291 2.70 -11.21 22.00
C LYS A 291 2.97 -9.75 21.65
N VAL A 292 3.55 -9.49 20.49
CA VAL A 292 3.78 -8.11 20.00
C VAL A 292 2.45 -7.35 19.88
N TRP A 293 1.42 -7.94 19.28
CA TRP A 293 0.11 -7.32 19.07
C TRP A 293 -0.58 -6.90 20.38
N LYS A 294 -0.43 -7.72 21.45
CA LYS A 294 -1.01 -7.48 22.78
C LYS A 294 -0.07 -6.73 23.72
N SER A 295 1.14 -6.39 23.30
CA SER A 295 2.14 -5.75 24.15
C SER A 295 1.67 -4.39 24.68
N GLU A 296 2.16 -4.02 25.87
CA GLU A 296 1.90 -2.72 26.48
C GLU A 296 2.40 -1.56 25.60
N LYS A 297 3.54 -1.79 24.92
CA LYS A 297 4.08 -0.82 23.96
C LYS A 297 3.10 -0.57 22.82
N TYR A 298 2.52 -1.63 22.24
CA TYR A 298 1.55 -1.48 21.15
C TYR A 298 0.27 -0.78 21.61
N LYS A 299 -0.26 -1.11 22.80
CA LYS A 299 -1.44 -0.44 23.37
C LYS A 299 -1.17 1.06 23.57
N LYS A 300 -0.01 1.43 24.13
CA LYS A 300 0.42 2.84 24.29
C LYS A 300 0.49 3.56 22.94
N TYR A 301 1.06 2.91 21.91
CA TYR A 301 1.16 3.49 20.57
C TYR A 301 -0.22 3.67 19.91
N ARG A 302 -1.14 2.71 20.05
CA ARG A 302 -2.53 2.86 19.56
C ARG A 302 -3.21 4.07 20.18
N ARG A 303 -3.06 4.29 21.50
CA ARG A 303 -3.58 5.49 22.17
C ARG A 303 -3.00 6.78 21.59
N LYS A 304 -1.68 6.82 21.40
CA LYS A 304 -1.01 7.96 20.77
C LYS A 304 -1.49 8.21 19.32
N ILE A 305 -1.72 7.15 18.55
CA ILE A 305 -2.29 7.23 17.20
C ILE A 305 -3.71 7.80 17.24
N ILE A 306 -4.56 7.34 18.16
CA ILE A 306 -5.93 7.84 18.34
C ILE A 306 -5.91 9.35 18.66
N ARG A 307 -5.02 9.77 19.53
CA ARG A 307 -4.82 11.16 19.93
C ARG A 307 -4.06 12.03 18.93
N LYS A 308 -3.55 11.40 17.85
CA LYS A 308 -2.72 12.07 16.83
C LYS A 308 -1.46 12.72 17.40
N GLU A 309 -0.87 12.12 18.43
CA GLU A 309 0.32 12.64 19.11
C GLU A 309 1.60 12.50 18.27
N PHE A 310 1.67 11.51 17.37
CA PHE A 310 2.82 11.37 16.47
C PHE A 310 2.75 12.38 15.30
N ASP A 311 3.90 12.89 14.87
CA ASP A 311 3.97 13.82 13.73
C ASP A 311 3.42 13.20 12.44
N LEU A 312 3.66 11.90 12.23
CA LEU A 312 3.04 11.12 11.15
C LEU A 312 1.50 11.19 11.17
N CYS A 313 0.88 11.28 12.34
CA CYS A 313 -0.57 11.34 12.50
C CYS A 313 -1.12 12.74 12.24
N LYS A 314 -0.39 13.80 12.64
CA LYS A 314 -0.83 15.21 12.48
C LYS A 314 -1.08 15.57 11.02
N ASN A 315 -0.24 15.06 10.12
CA ASN A 315 -0.30 15.32 8.67
C ASN A 315 -0.70 14.08 7.85
N CYS A 316 -1.38 13.12 8.50
CA CYS A 316 -1.75 11.87 7.84
C CYS A 316 -2.73 12.14 6.69
N SER A 317 -2.33 11.80 5.48
CA SER A 317 -3.14 11.93 4.26
C SER A 317 -3.95 10.67 3.92
N ARG A 318 -3.97 9.68 4.81
CA ARG A 318 -4.80 8.47 4.63
C ARG A 318 -6.25 8.75 5.01
N VAL A 319 -6.92 9.53 4.19
CA VAL A 319 -8.31 9.95 4.39
C VAL A 319 -9.14 9.35 3.29
N GLY A 320 -10.15 8.55 3.66
CA GLY A 320 -11.13 8.03 2.71
C GLY A 320 -10.54 7.22 1.55
N ASP A 321 -11.37 6.77 0.67
CA ASP A 321 -11.00 6.15 -0.59
C ASP A 321 -10.90 7.23 -1.68
N TYR A 322 -9.74 7.89 -1.78
CA TYR A 322 -9.42 8.74 -2.92
C TYR A 322 -8.91 7.91 -4.12
N THR A 323 -9.49 6.73 -4.29
CA THR A 323 -9.23 5.87 -5.44
C THR A 323 -10.46 5.85 -6.30
N GLN A 324 -10.35 6.37 -7.52
CA GLN A 324 -11.36 6.11 -8.55
C GLN A 324 -11.01 4.80 -9.24
N ARG A 325 -11.96 3.87 -9.29
CA ARG A 325 -11.78 2.56 -9.92
C ARG A 325 -12.72 2.39 -11.10
N ILE A 326 -12.15 2.00 -12.24
CA ILE A 326 -12.87 1.61 -13.43
C ILE A 326 -12.66 0.11 -13.63
N CYS A 327 -13.72 -0.68 -13.68
CA CYS A 327 -13.66 -2.12 -13.95
C CYS A 327 -14.01 -2.36 -15.41
N PHE A 328 -13.14 -3.07 -16.15
CA PHE A 328 -13.35 -3.37 -17.57
C PHE A 328 -14.03 -4.73 -17.79
N TYR A 329 -13.82 -5.66 -16.83
CA TYR A 329 -14.42 -6.99 -16.91
C TYR A 329 -15.13 -7.29 -15.59
N LYS A 330 -16.41 -7.71 -15.67
CA LYS A 330 -17.08 -8.33 -14.53
C LYS A 330 -16.45 -9.71 -14.34
N ASN A 331 -16.01 -10.02 -13.12
CA ASN A 331 -15.72 -11.42 -12.80
C ASN A 331 -17.03 -12.18 -12.90
N ASN A 332 -17.15 -13.13 -13.83
CA ASN A 332 -18.20 -14.14 -13.81
C ASN A 332 -17.97 -15.06 -12.62
#